data_9323e7ff19f15f157dedef768da336c2
#
_entry.id   9323e7ff19f15f157dedef768da336c2
#
_cell.length_a   1.000
_cell.length_b   1.000
_cell.length_c   1.000
_cell.angle_alpha   90.00
_cell.angle_beta   90.00
_cell.angle_gamma   90.00
#
_symmetry.space_group_name_H-M   'P 1'
#
loop_
_entity.id
_entity.type
_entity.pdbx_description
1 polymer ?
#
loop_
_entity_poly.entity_id
_entity_poly.type
_entity_poly.pdbx_seq_one_letter_code
_entity_poly.pdbx_strand_id
1 'polypeptide(L)'
;MKHSKRIKDNNEVITSLVFTLEKAARIVLCSLLPDRPYHVQWLITRKCNYHCRGCNVWRDQDSKELSTKEIKKGLDILKEIGVIDIVFSGGNPLLRDDIGEILEYASRFFVTTVYDNGSMTAEKI
;
A
#
# COMPACT_ATOMS: atom_id res chain seq x y z
N MET A 1 -10.01 -21.23 29.48
CA MET A 1 -9.00 -20.56 28.60
C MET A 1 -9.04 -21.01 27.13
N LYS A 2 -9.26 -22.29 26.79
CA LYS A 2 -9.27 -22.76 25.36
C LYS A 2 -10.47 -22.23 24.53
N HIS A 3 -11.63 -21.98 25.16
CA HIS A 3 -12.85 -21.55 24.42
C HIS A 3 -12.78 -20.09 23.95
N SER A 4 -12.19 -19.20 24.74
CA SER A 4 -12.01 -17.77 24.40
C SER A 4 -11.05 -17.55 23.23
N LYS A 5 -10.00 -18.38 23.11
CA LYS A 5 -9.04 -18.30 22.00
C LYS A 5 -9.67 -18.71 20.67
N ARG A 6 -10.50 -19.78 20.68
CA ARG A 6 -11.20 -20.28 19.47
C ARG A 6 -12.23 -19.29 18.92
N ILE A 7 -12.91 -18.51 19.79
CA ILE A 7 -13.87 -17.48 19.35
C ILE A 7 -13.12 -16.28 18.72
N LYS A 8 -11.96 -15.90 19.26
CA LYS A 8 -11.11 -14.86 18.69
C LYS A 8 -10.60 -15.25 17.28
N ASP A 9 -10.09 -16.47 17.16
CA ASP A 9 -9.59 -17.01 15.89
C ASP A 9 -10.70 -17.06 14.82
N ASN A 10 -11.93 -17.46 15.19
CA ASN A 10 -13.06 -17.48 14.26
C ASN A 10 -13.50 -16.08 13.82
N ASN A 11 -13.49 -15.09 14.70
CA ASN A 11 -13.84 -13.72 14.35
C ASN A 11 -12.78 -13.09 13.41
N GLU A 12 -11.52 -13.37 13.62
CA GLU A 12 -10.45 -12.91 12.74
C GLU A 12 -10.57 -13.54 11.33
N VAL A 13 -10.89 -14.83 11.26
CA VAL A 13 -11.12 -15.54 9.99
C VAL A 13 -12.35 -14.98 9.27
N ILE A 14 -13.45 -14.75 9.96
CA ILE A 14 -14.67 -14.18 9.37
C ILE A 14 -14.40 -12.76 8.87
N THR A 15 -13.73 -11.94 9.65
CA THR A 15 -13.36 -10.57 9.25
C THR A 15 -12.46 -10.56 8.02
N SER A 16 -11.48 -11.46 7.95
CA SER A 16 -10.60 -11.64 6.79
C SER A 16 -11.36 -12.10 5.56
N LEU A 17 -12.31 -13.04 5.71
CA LEU A 17 -13.15 -13.52 4.62
C LEU A 17 -14.08 -12.42 4.08
N VAL A 18 -14.74 -11.66 4.95
CA VAL A 18 -15.61 -10.54 4.56
C VAL A 18 -14.80 -9.49 3.80
N PHE A 19 -13.63 -9.13 4.31
CA PHE A 19 -12.73 -8.18 3.65
C PHE A 19 -12.26 -8.66 2.27
N THR A 20 -11.98 -9.96 2.14
CA THR A 20 -11.55 -10.56 0.87
C THR A 20 -12.70 -10.59 -0.13
N LEU A 21 -13.92 -10.96 0.31
CA LEU A 21 -15.11 -10.98 -0.53
C LEU A 21 -15.51 -9.57 -1.00
N GLU A 22 -15.41 -8.58 -0.13
CA GLU A 22 -15.67 -7.18 -0.49
C GLU A 22 -14.69 -6.71 -1.57
N LYS A 23 -13.39 -6.99 -1.42
CA LYS A 23 -12.38 -6.65 -2.43
C LYS A 23 -12.64 -7.37 -3.76
N ALA A 24 -12.96 -8.66 -3.72
CA ALA A 24 -13.29 -9.43 -4.92
C ALA A 24 -14.51 -8.87 -5.64
N ALA A 25 -15.58 -8.54 -4.91
CA ALA A 25 -16.76 -7.91 -5.47
C ALA A 25 -16.46 -6.56 -6.13
N ARG A 26 -15.59 -5.75 -5.50
CA ARG A 26 -15.14 -4.46 -6.05
C ARG A 26 -14.33 -4.65 -7.33
N ILE A 27 -13.46 -5.65 -7.41
CA ILE A 27 -12.70 -5.97 -8.63
C ILE A 27 -13.65 -6.32 -9.77
N VAL A 28 -14.63 -7.18 -9.53
CA VAL A 28 -15.64 -7.54 -10.53
C VAL A 28 -16.43 -6.30 -10.97
N LEU A 29 -16.88 -5.48 -10.03
CA LEU A 29 -17.61 -4.26 -10.34
C LEU A 29 -16.77 -3.27 -11.17
N CYS A 30 -15.49 -3.12 -10.87
CA CYS A 30 -14.58 -2.25 -11.64
C CYS A 30 -14.36 -2.79 -13.06
N SER A 31 -14.36 -4.11 -13.26
CA SER A 31 -14.26 -4.70 -14.58
C SER A 31 -15.49 -4.40 -15.45
N LEU A 32 -16.64 -4.14 -14.82
CA LEU A 32 -17.89 -3.76 -15.49
C LEU A 32 -18.04 -2.25 -15.70
N LEU A 33 -17.22 -1.43 -15.03
CA LEU A 33 -17.23 0.04 -15.08
C LEU A 33 -15.87 0.55 -15.57
N PRO A 34 -15.60 0.55 -16.89
CA PRO A 34 -14.27 0.78 -17.46
C PRO A 34 -13.71 2.20 -17.21
N ASP A 35 -14.52 3.15 -16.80
CA ASP A 35 -14.12 4.56 -16.65
C ASP A 35 -13.55 4.92 -15.26
N ARG A 36 -13.30 3.93 -14.39
CA ARG A 36 -12.76 4.18 -13.04
C ARG A 36 -11.39 3.53 -12.86
N PRO A 37 -10.41 4.28 -12.30
CA PRO A 37 -9.12 3.71 -11.95
C PRO A 37 -9.31 2.70 -10.81
N TYR A 38 -8.88 1.46 -11.00
CA TYR A 38 -8.91 0.43 -9.95
C TYR A 38 -7.53 0.16 -9.37
N HIS A 39 -6.48 0.50 -10.08
CA HIS A 39 -5.09 0.28 -9.73
C HIS A 39 -4.30 1.58 -9.81
N VAL A 40 -3.45 1.83 -8.81
CA VAL A 40 -2.56 2.99 -8.76
C VAL A 40 -1.17 2.55 -8.34
N GLN A 41 -0.17 2.96 -9.10
CA GLN A 41 1.22 2.93 -8.66
C GLN A 41 1.62 4.33 -8.19
N TRP A 42 2.07 4.44 -6.93
CA TRP A 42 2.44 5.70 -6.32
C TRP A 42 3.92 5.72 -5.93
N LEU A 43 4.67 6.63 -6.53
CA LEU A 43 6.05 6.90 -6.15
C LEU A 43 6.03 7.81 -4.91
N ILE A 44 6.18 7.23 -3.72
CA ILE A 44 6.06 7.94 -2.43
C ILE A 44 7.38 8.50 -1.93
N THR A 45 8.50 8.15 -2.56
CA THR A 45 9.83 8.67 -2.24
C THR A 45 10.74 8.67 -3.46
N ARG A 46 11.66 9.59 -3.53
CA ARG A 46 12.77 9.59 -4.49
C ARG A 46 14.08 9.11 -3.86
N LYS A 47 14.13 8.95 -2.56
CA LYS A 47 15.30 8.42 -1.86
C LYS A 47 15.54 6.98 -2.27
N CYS A 48 16.79 6.67 -2.62
CA CYS A 48 17.22 5.33 -2.96
C CYS A 48 18.66 5.12 -2.49
N ASN A 49 18.95 3.95 -1.97
CA ASN A 49 20.30 3.54 -1.59
C ASN A 49 21.06 2.85 -2.74
N TYR A 50 20.45 2.72 -3.94
CA TYR A 50 21.06 2.20 -5.14
C TYR A 50 21.10 3.25 -6.26
N HIS A 51 22.15 3.17 -7.12
CA HIS A 51 22.38 4.06 -8.25
C HIS A 51 22.35 3.26 -9.57
N CYS A 52 21.23 2.60 -9.85
CA CYS A 52 21.08 1.75 -11.03
C CYS A 52 21.23 2.56 -12.33
N ARG A 53 21.98 2.00 -13.32
CA ARG A 53 22.31 2.69 -14.59
C ARG A 53 21.10 3.16 -15.39
N GLY A 54 20.01 2.37 -15.38
CA GLY A 54 18.79 2.67 -16.16
C GLY A 54 17.74 3.44 -15.39
N CYS A 55 17.97 3.80 -14.10
CA CYS A 55 17.01 4.47 -13.25
C CYS A 55 17.44 5.92 -12.98
N ASN A 56 16.50 6.85 -13.09
CA ASN A 56 16.75 8.27 -12.83
C ASN A 56 16.15 8.77 -11.51
N VAL A 57 15.37 7.95 -10.79
CA VAL A 57 14.66 8.37 -9.58
C VAL A 57 15.62 8.84 -8.48
N TRP A 58 16.73 8.16 -8.30
CA TRP A 58 17.76 8.48 -7.30
C TRP A 58 18.51 9.80 -7.57
N ARG A 59 18.39 10.37 -8.79
CA ARG A 59 19.08 11.62 -9.13
C ARG A 59 18.40 12.87 -8.57
N ASP A 60 17.17 12.74 -8.12
CA ASP A 60 16.35 13.85 -7.62
C ASP A 60 15.89 13.56 -6.18
N GLN A 61 16.84 13.16 -5.32
CA GLN A 61 16.56 12.79 -3.94
C GLN A 61 16.26 14.00 -3.03
N ASP A 62 16.68 15.19 -3.44
CA ASP A 62 16.51 16.43 -2.65
C ASP A 62 15.11 17.07 -2.86
N SER A 63 14.27 16.49 -3.71
CA SER A 63 12.90 16.98 -3.90
C SER A 63 12.08 16.85 -2.63
N LYS A 64 11.25 17.87 -2.37
CA LYS A 64 10.32 17.85 -1.24
C LYS A 64 9.36 16.67 -1.34
N GLU A 65 9.38 15.82 -0.35
CA GLU A 65 8.48 14.67 -0.25
C GLU A 65 7.19 15.03 0.50
N LEU A 66 6.12 14.31 0.19
CA LEU A 66 4.87 14.42 0.93
C LEU A 66 5.05 13.88 2.35
N SER A 67 4.48 14.58 3.31
CA SER A 67 4.37 14.12 4.70
C SER A 67 3.41 12.92 4.81
N THR A 68 3.51 12.16 5.89
CA THR A 68 2.58 11.06 6.21
C THR A 68 1.11 11.51 6.14
N LYS A 69 0.82 12.72 6.66
CA LYS A 69 -0.54 13.29 6.64
C LYS A 69 -1.04 13.56 5.22
N GLU A 70 -0.19 14.08 4.35
CA GLU A 70 -0.54 14.35 2.96
C GLU A 70 -0.75 13.05 2.18
N ILE A 71 0.09 12.03 2.44
CA ILE A 71 -0.06 10.69 1.85
C ILE A 71 -1.40 10.08 2.29
N LYS A 72 -1.73 10.10 3.58
CA LYS A 72 -3.02 9.58 4.08
C LYS A 72 -4.21 10.30 3.45
N LYS A 73 -4.15 11.63 3.31
CA LYS A 73 -5.17 12.38 2.60
C LYS A 73 -5.30 11.95 1.12
N GLY A 74 -4.18 11.70 0.46
CA GLY A 74 -4.19 11.16 -0.91
C GLY A 74 -4.82 9.76 -0.98
N LEU A 75 -4.55 8.89 0.01
CA LEU A 75 -5.17 7.57 0.11
C LEU A 75 -6.68 7.67 0.31
N ASP A 76 -7.17 8.62 1.11
CA ASP A 76 -8.60 8.85 1.28
C ASP A 76 -9.27 9.23 -0.05
N ILE A 77 -8.64 10.11 -0.84
CA ILE A 77 -9.13 10.47 -2.18
C ILE A 77 -9.15 9.24 -3.10
N LEU A 78 -8.08 8.43 -3.12
CA LEU A 78 -8.03 7.22 -3.93
C LEU A 78 -9.12 6.22 -3.56
N LYS A 79 -9.42 6.10 -2.27
CA LYS A 79 -10.54 5.29 -1.78
C LYS A 79 -11.90 5.80 -2.28
N GLU A 80 -12.13 7.12 -2.21
CA GLU A 80 -13.38 7.74 -2.64
C GLU A 80 -13.65 7.55 -4.14
N ILE A 81 -12.61 7.62 -4.98
CA ILE A 81 -12.75 7.40 -6.43
C ILE A 81 -12.81 5.93 -6.82
N GLY A 82 -12.65 4.99 -5.85
CA GLY A 82 -12.89 3.57 -6.07
C GLY A 82 -11.65 2.74 -6.36
N VAL A 83 -10.44 3.26 -6.14
CA VAL A 83 -9.20 2.46 -6.22
C VAL A 83 -9.24 1.30 -5.24
N ILE A 84 -8.77 0.12 -5.67
CA ILE A 84 -8.79 -1.12 -4.90
C ILE A 84 -7.37 -1.62 -4.62
N ASP A 85 -6.48 -1.42 -5.58
CA ASP A 85 -5.11 -1.92 -5.54
C ASP A 85 -4.12 -0.76 -5.63
N ILE A 86 -3.18 -0.72 -4.70
CA ILE A 86 -2.14 0.29 -4.65
C ILE A 86 -0.76 -0.33 -4.55
N VAL A 87 0.14 0.14 -5.40
CA VAL A 87 1.56 -0.22 -5.38
C VAL A 87 2.35 0.98 -4.93
N PHE A 88 2.99 0.88 -3.78
CA PHE A 88 3.97 1.86 -3.34
C PHE A 88 5.33 1.56 -3.99
N SER A 89 5.87 2.54 -4.66
CA SER A 89 7.18 2.47 -5.30
C SER A 89 7.93 3.80 -5.18
N GLY A 90 8.97 3.96 -5.97
CA GLY A 90 9.78 5.18 -5.99
C GLY A 90 11.25 4.85 -6.14
N GLY A 91 12.09 5.46 -5.31
CA GLY A 91 13.47 5.00 -5.13
C GLY A 91 13.46 3.67 -4.37
N ASN A 92 13.53 3.74 -3.05
CA ASN A 92 13.23 2.59 -2.17
C ASN A 92 12.25 3.04 -1.08
N PRO A 93 10.97 2.64 -1.14
CA PRO A 93 9.95 3.02 -0.15
C PRO A 93 10.33 2.68 1.29
N LEU A 94 11.11 1.60 1.50
CA LEU A 94 11.55 1.16 2.83
C LEU A 94 12.57 2.11 3.48
N LEU A 95 13.10 3.09 2.75
CA LEU A 95 13.93 4.16 3.33
C LEU A 95 13.12 5.25 4.04
N ARG A 96 11.80 5.29 3.85
CA ARG A 96 10.94 6.20 4.62
C ARG A 96 10.79 5.71 6.06
N ASP A 97 10.98 6.59 7.03
CA ASP A 97 10.82 6.26 8.45
C ASP A 97 9.36 5.99 8.83
N ASP A 98 8.42 6.60 8.09
CA ASP A 98 6.98 6.49 8.28
C ASP A 98 6.30 5.42 7.43
N ILE A 99 7.07 4.58 6.71
CA ILE A 99 6.51 3.59 5.78
C ILE A 99 5.56 2.61 6.47
N GLY A 100 5.89 2.15 7.67
CA GLY A 100 5.05 1.24 8.45
C GLY A 100 3.66 1.82 8.73
N GLU A 101 3.60 3.10 9.13
CA GLU A 101 2.35 3.82 9.38
C GLU A 101 1.52 4.01 8.11
N ILE A 102 2.19 4.28 6.98
CA ILE A 102 1.54 4.42 5.67
C ILE A 102 0.94 3.09 5.22
N LEU A 103 1.70 2.00 5.32
CA LEU A 103 1.25 0.67 4.93
C LEU A 103 0.10 0.17 5.80
N GLU A 104 0.18 0.36 7.13
CA GLU A 104 -0.91 0.04 8.05
C GLU A 104 -2.19 0.79 7.67
N TYR A 105 -2.09 2.07 7.36
CA TYR A 105 -3.25 2.87 6.95
C TYR A 105 -3.83 2.39 5.62
N ALA A 106 -2.98 2.19 4.61
CA ALA A 106 -3.40 1.78 3.28
C ALA A 106 -4.05 0.38 3.28
N SER A 107 -3.50 -0.57 4.02
CA SER A 107 -3.98 -1.96 4.07
C SER A 107 -5.41 -2.11 4.57
N ARG A 108 -5.94 -1.11 5.29
CA ARG A 108 -7.34 -1.07 5.73
C ARG A 108 -8.33 -0.95 4.57
N PHE A 109 -7.90 -0.39 3.45
CA PHE A 109 -8.78 -0.05 2.33
C PHE A 109 -8.38 -0.67 1.00
N PHE A 110 -7.09 -0.97 0.81
CA PHE A 110 -6.52 -1.39 -0.47
C PHE A 110 -5.87 -2.78 -0.36
N VAL A 111 -5.78 -3.46 -1.50
CA VAL A 111 -4.72 -4.44 -1.71
C VAL A 111 -3.43 -3.65 -1.84
N THR A 112 -2.45 -3.91 -0.97
CA THR A 112 -1.28 -3.06 -0.85
C THR A 112 -0.02 -3.85 -1.19
N THR A 113 0.74 -3.35 -2.14
CA THR A 113 2.02 -3.92 -2.59
C THR A 113 3.13 -2.89 -2.43
N VAL A 114 4.33 -3.33 -2.11
CA VAL A 114 5.53 -2.49 -2.06
C VAL A 114 6.57 -3.02 -3.03
N TYR A 115 7.06 -2.16 -3.91
CA TYR A 115 8.22 -2.46 -4.76
C TYR A 115 9.46 -1.83 -4.16
N ASP A 116 10.35 -2.66 -3.67
CA ASP A 116 11.64 -2.28 -3.11
C ASP A 116 12.79 -2.98 -3.86
N ASN A 117 14.01 -2.63 -3.53
CA ASN A 117 15.19 -3.20 -4.15
C ASN A 117 15.80 -4.40 -3.39
N GLY A 118 15.10 -4.92 -2.40
CA GLY A 118 15.51 -6.08 -1.58
C GLY A 118 16.61 -5.81 -0.56
N SER A 119 17.13 -4.59 -0.47
CA SER A 119 18.28 -4.29 0.41
C SER A 119 17.93 -4.17 1.89
N MET A 120 16.66 -3.91 2.23
CA MET A 120 16.21 -3.59 3.59
C MET A 120 15.05 -4.46 4.08
N THR A 121 14.56 -5.37 3.26
CA THR A 121 13.35 -6.16 3.54
C THR A 121 13.47 -6.97 4.83
N ALA A 122 14.67 -7.50 5.12
CA ALA A 122 14.90 -8.30 6.33
C ALA A 122 14.97 -7.48 7.64
N GLU A 123 15.17 -6.17 7.55
CA GLU A 123 15.35 -5.29 8.72
C GLU A 123 14.07 -4.55 9.12
N LYS A 124 13.10 -4.39 8.19
CA LYS A 124 11.91 -3.55 8.41
C LYS A 124 10.57 -4.32 8.39
N ILE A 125 10.59 -5.61 8.09
CA ILE A 125 9.43 -6.50 8.14
C ILE A 125 9.57 -7.48 9.32
#